data_0227f7743411e886c80132a3ea28bd7b
#
_entry.id   0227f7743411e886c80132a3ea28bd7b
#
_cell.length_a   1.000
_cell.length_b   1.000
_cell.length_c   1.000
_cell.angle_alpha   90.00
_cell.angle_beta   90.00
_cell.angle_gamma   90.00
#
_symmetry.space_group_name_H-M   'P 1'
#
loop_
_entity.id
_entity.type
_entity.pdbx_description
1 polymer ?
#
loop_
_entity_poly.entity_id
_entity_poly.type
_entity_poly.pdbx_seq_one_letter_code
_entity_poly.pdbx_strand_id
1 'polypeptide(L)'
;NSLIDLKQVDNNASLFYDTETSGTGATAYNVNNSSSTLSVTTTSDFAIRQTFQKFNYQTGKSQLAIFTFSGMQVQTNVIKRVGVFQTNDTTPFDSDRDGIYLESDGTNLAVCVANLGTVSKITQTNWNVDKFDGTGASGITLDASKSQIFFVDYEWLGTGRVRCGFF
;
A
#
# COMPACT_ATOMS: atom_id res chain seq x y z
N ASN A 1 3.72 -14.32 -16.14
CA ASN A 1 2.49 -13.71 -16.68
C ASN A 1 2.04 -12.60 -15.75
N SER A 2 1.80 -11.39 -16.30
CA SER A 2 1.18 -10.30 -15.54
C SER A 2 -0.30 -10.62 -15.34
N LEU A 3 -0.80 -10.53 -14.11
CA LEU A 3 -2.24 -10.65 -13.81
C LEU A 3 -2.95 -9.35 -14.13
N ILE A 4 -2.29 -8.23 -13.87
CA ILE A 4 -2.77 -6.89 -14.15
C ILE A 4 -1.57 -5.94 -14.29
N ASP A 5 -1.68 -4.96 -15.17
CA ASP A 5 -0.74 -3.84 -15.32
C ASP A 5 -1.57 -2.56 -15.47
N LEU A 6 -1.64 -1.77 -14.42
CA LEU A 6 -2.44 -0.55 -14.37
C LEU A 6 -1.55 0.68 -14.44
N LYS A 7 -1.60 1.33 -15.58
CA LYS A 7 -0.92 2.60 -15.83
C LYS A 7 -1.95 3.73 -15.92
N GLN A 8 -1.66 4.84 -15.25
CA GLN A 8 -2.53 6.01 -15.23
C GLN A 8 -2.01 7.09 -16.21
N VAL A 9 -1.71 6.67 -17.44
CA VAL A 9 -1.05 7.55 -18.42
C VAL A 9 -2.00 8.61 -18.95
N ASP A 10 -3.23 8.20 -19.31
CA ASP A 10 -4.18 9.08 -20.00
C ASP A 10 -5.37 9.50 -19.12
N ASN A 11 -5.67 8.74 -18.08
CA ASN A 11 -6.81 9.00 -17.21
C ASN A 11 -6.64 8.29 -15.85
N ASN A 12 -7.61 8.48 -14.97
CA ASN A 12 -7.60 7.88 -13.64
C ASN A 12 -7.92 6.37 -13.62
N ALA A 13 -7.98 5.72 -14.77
CA ALA A 13 -8.26 4.30 -14.91
C ALA A 13 -9.54 3.85 -14.16
N SER A 14 -10.62 4.64 -14.28
CA SER A 14 -11.88 4.42 -13.56
C SER A 14 -12.58 3.08 -13.85
N LEU A 15 -12.28 2.44 -14.97
CA LEU A 15 -12.79 1.10 -15.31
C LEU A 15 -12.12 -0.03 -14.50
N PHE A 16 -10.99 0.26 -13.88
CA PHE A 16 -10.21 -0.73 -13.12
C PHE A 16 -10.19 -0.45 -11.63
N TYR A 17 -10.46 0.80 -11.23
CA TYR A 17 -10.40 1.24 -9.85
C TYR A 17 -11.75 1.69 -9.36
N ASP A 18 -12.11 1.16 -8.21
CA ASP A 18 -13.14 1.70 -7.34
C ASP A 18 -12.55 2.78 -6.44
N THR A 19 -13.35 3.80 -6.19
CA THR A 19 -12.95 4.93 -5.35
C THR A 19 -14.07 5.26 -4.39
N GLU A 20 -13.76 5.23 -3.10
CA GLU A 20 -14.69 5.60 -2.05
C GLU A 20 -14.11 6.71 -1.19
N THR A 21 -14.94 7.69 -0.86
CA THR A 21 -14.57 8.86 -0.06
C THR A 21 -15.63 9.17 0.98
N SER A 22 -15.22 9.77 2.08
CA SER A 22 -16.12 10.27 3.12
C SER A 22 -15.68 11.66 3.58
N GLY A 23 -16.67 12.50 3.88
CA GLY A 23 -16.44 13.86 4.39
C GLY A 23 -15.71 14.73 3.38
N THR A 24 -14.52 15.21 3.74
CA THR A 24 -13.63 15.99 2.87
C THR A 24 -12.69 15.12 2.04
N GLY A 25 -12.84 13.79 2.11
CA GLY A 25 -12.06 12.86 1.31
C GLY A 25 -12.27 13.12 -0.18
N ALA A 26 -11.20 13.20 -0.94
CA ALA A 26 -11.25 13.45 -2.36
C ALA A 26 -10.17 12.68 -3.11
N THR A 27 -10.45 12.39 -4.38
CA THR A 27 -9.48 11.87 -5.33
C THR A 27 -9.42 12.78 -6.54
N ALA A 28 -8.23 13.11 -6.99
CA ALA A 28 -8.01 13.95 -8.14
C ALA A 28 -6.95 13.35 -9.07
N TYR A 29 -7.27 13.25 -10.35
CA TYR A 29 -6.31 12.83 -11.36
C TYR A 29 -5.54 14.04 -11.88
N ASN A 30 -4.22 13.90 -11.95
CA ASN A 30 -3.32 14.90 -12.54
C ASN A 30 -2.71 14.34 -13.82
N VAL A 31 -3.12 14.88 -14.96
CA VAL A 31 -2.65 14.43 -16.28
C VAL A 31 -1.15 14.71 -16.49
N ASN A 32 -0.61 15.79 -15.92
CA ASN A 32 0.79 16.13 -16.09
C ASN A 32 1.74 15.16 -15.38
N ASN A 33 1.29 14.60 -14.27
CA ASN A 33 2.08 13.65 -13.48
C ASN A 33 1.61 12.20 -13.66
N SER A 34 0.57 11.98 -14.47
CA SER A 34 -0.05 10.65 -14.65
C SER A 34 -0.34 9.95 -13.32
N SER A 35 -0.93 10.70 -12.37
CA SER A 35 -1.11 10.25 -11.00
C SER A 35 -2.50 10.57 -10.46
N SER A 36 -2.98 9.74 -9.53
CA SER A 36 -4.18 10.03 -8.75
C SER A 36 -3.79 10.38 -7.32
N THR A 37 -4.19 11.56 -6.89
CA THR A 37 -3.97 12.05 -5.52
C THR A 37 -5.20 11.75 -4.67
N LEU A 38 -4.98 11.14 -3.52
CA LEU A 38 -5.97 10.98 -2.47
C LEU A 38 -5.70 12.02 -1.39
N SER A 39 -6.73 12.71 -0.93
CA SER A 39 -6.59 13.76 0.10
C SER A 39 -7.73 13.70 1.11
N VAL A 40 -7.41 14.04 2.35
CA VAL A 40 -8.34 14.22 3.47
C VAL A 40 -7.92 15.45 4.25
N THR A 41 -8.86 16.18 4.83
CA THR A 41 -8.57 17.41 5.59
C THR A 41 -9.17 17.43 6.99
N THR A 42 -10.10 16.53 7.29
CA THR A 42 -10.80 16.50 8.59
C THR A 42 -10.69 15.13 9.23
N THR A 43 -10.79 15.08 10.54
CA THR A 43 -10.79 13.84 11.33
C THR A 43 -11.95 12.93 10.93
N SER A 44 -11.71 11.65 10.89
CA SER A 44 -12.64 10.60 10.46
C SER A 44 -12.97 10.56 8.98
N ASP A 45 -12.39 11.44 8.17
CA ASP A 45 -12.53 11.39 6.73
C ASP A 45 -11.61 10.34 6.12
N PHE A 46 -12.02 9.80 4.99
CA PHE A 46 -11.18 8.88 4.23
C PHE A 46 -11.30 9.08 2.72
N ALA A 47 -10.26 8.67 2.03
CA ALA A 47 -10.24 8.49 0.59
C ALA A 47 -9.55 7.18 0.29
N ILE A 48 -10.23 6.26 -0.39
CA ILE A 48 -9.74 4.92 -0.69
C ILE A 48 -9.86 4.70 -2.18
N ARG A 49 -8.83 4.09 -2.75
CA ARG A 49 -8.80 3.68 -4.14
C ARG A 49 -8.29 2.25 -4.21
N GLN A 50 -9.08 1.37 -4.78
CA GLN A 50 -8.80 -0.06 -4.89
C GLN A 50 -9.18 -0.59 -6.28
N THR A 51 -8.63 -1.74 -6.65
CA THR A 51 -9.02 -2.39 -7.90
C THR A 51 -10.36 -3.10 -7.75
N PHE A 52 -11.23 -3.03 -8.76
CA PHE A 52 -12.43 -3.87 -8.82
C PHE A 52 -12.06 -5.36 -8.91
N GLN A 53 -10.99 -5.67 -9.61
CA GLN A 53 -10.54 -7.04 -9.75
C GLN A 53 -9.89 -7.53 -8.45
N LYS A 54 -10.39 -8.68 -7.97
CA LYS A 54 -9.82 -9.39 -6.81
C LYS A 54 -8.80 -10.42 -7.31
N PHE A 55 -7.66 -10.49 -6.64
CA PHE A 55 -6.57 -11.41 -6.97
C PHE A 55 -6.51 -12.51 -5.91
N ASN A 56 -7.19 -13.61 -6.18
CA ASN A 56 -7.18 -14.74 -5.26
C ASN A 56 -5.80 -15.40 -5.27
N TYR A 57 -5.28 -15.64 -4.07
CA TYR A 57 -4.06 -16.41 -3.92
C TYR A 57 -4.27 -17.84 -4.40
N GLN A 58 -3.33 -18.32 -5.21
CA GLN A 58 -3.30 -19.71 -5.68
C GLN A 58 -2.16 -20.45 -4.97
N THR A 59 -2.50 -21.51 -4.25
CA THR A 59 -1.51 -22.34 -3.56
C THR A 59 -0.44 -22.85 -4.52
N GLY A 60 0.81 -22.77 -4.10
CA GLY A 60 1.95 -23.20 -4.92
C GLY A 60 2.43 -22.20 -5.97
N LYS A 61 1.90 -20.99 -5.98
CA LYS A 61 2.35 -19.90 -6.84
C LYS A 61 2.79 -18.69 -6.03
N SER A 62 3.91 -18.09 -6.42
CA SER A 62 4.31 -16.79 -5.90
C SER A 62 3.50 -15.69 -6.56
N GLN A 63 3.21 -14.63 -5.82
CA GLN A 63 2.64 -13.41 -6.36
C GLN A 63 3.54 -12.23 -5.99
N LEU A 64 3.85 -11.40 -6.99
CA LEU A 64 4.57 -10.15 -6.84
C LEU A 64 3.64 -9.00 -7.15
N ALA A 65 3.44 -8.12 -6.19
CA ALA A 65 2.71 -6.88 -6.35
C ALA A 65 3.68 -5.70 -6.26
N ILE A 66 3.58 -4.76 -7.20
CA ILE A 66 4.44 -3.59 -7.27
C ILE A 66 3.55 -2.34 -7.27
N PHE A 67 3.90 -1.38 -6.42
CA PHE A 67 3.15 -0.14 -6.25
C PHE A 67 4.09 1.05 -6.41
N THR A 68 3.71 2.00 -7.25
CA THR A 68 4.38 3.30 -7.35
C THR A 68 3.54 4.35 -6.64
N PHE A 69 4.13 5.07 -5.72
CA PHE A 69 3.45 6.11 -4.96
C PHE A 69 4.41 7.23 -4.54
N SER A 70 3.85 8.30 -4.03
CA SER A 70 4.58 9.38 -3.35
C SER A 70 3.76 9.88 -2.15
N GLY A 71 4.41 10.63 -1.26
CA GLY A 71 3.72 11.27 -0.15
C GLY A 71 3.40 10.37 1.03
N MET A 72 4.15 9.27 1.22
CA MET A 72 4.01 8.35 2.37
C MET A 72 4.79 8.80 3.61
N GLN A 73 5.39 9.99 3.61
CA GLN A 73 6.03 10.53 4.80
C GLN A 73 5.05 10.56 5.98
N VAL A 74 5.58 10.36 7.17
CA VAL A 74 4.81 10.46 8.42
C VAL A 74 4.20 11.85 8.54
N GLN A 75 2.92 11.90 8.87
CA GLN A 75 2.16 13.12 9.05
C GLN A 75 1.20 12.92 10.22
N THR A 76 1.33 13.76 11.25
CA THR A 76 0.52 13.65 12.46
C THR A 76 -0.98 13.61 12.14
N ASN A 77 -1.69 12.71 12.80
CA ASN A 77 -3.14 12.48 12.65
C ASN A 77 -3.59 12.01 11.27
N VAL A 78 -2.68 11.53 10.43
CA VAL A 78 -3.02 10.97 9.11
C VAL A 78 -2.46 9.56 9.00
N ILE A 79 -3.34 8.63 8.64
CA ILE A 79 -2.95 7.25 8.31
C ILE A 79 -2.95 7.10 6.80
N LYS A 80 -1.85 6.62 6.25
CA LYS A 80 -1.70 6.36 4.81
C LYS A 80 -1.31 4.90 4.61
N ARG A 81 -1.90 4.24 3.62
CA ARG A 81 -1.64 2.83 3.31
C ARG A 81 -1.50 2.59 1.83
N VAL A 82 -0.62 1.69 1.46
CA VAL A 82 -0.46 1.17 0.10
C VAL A 82 -0.05 -0.29 0.14
N GLY A 83 -0.70 -1.14 -0.63
CA GLY A 83 -0.41 -2.57 -0.66
C GLY A 83 -1.57 -3.42 -1.13
N VAL A 84 -1.55 -4.69 -0.74
CA VAL A 84 -2.62 -5.65 -0.97
C VAL A 84 -3.43 -5.83 0.30
N PHE A 85 -4.76 -5.78 0.18
CA PHE A 85 -5.66 -5.94 1.32
C PHE A 85 -6.99 -6.52 0.87
N GLN A 86 -7.63 -7.23 1.76
CA GLN A 86 -8.96 -7.75 1.54
C GLN A 86 -10.00 -6.68 1.87
N THR A 87 -11.07 -6.64 1.08
CA THR A 87 -12.24 -5.80 1.32
C THR A 87 -13.49 -6.66 1.37
N ASN A 88 -14.55 -6.12 1.93
CA ASN A 88 -15.90 -6.66 1.78
C ASN A 88 -16.72 -5.75 0.85
N ASP A 89 -17.99 -6.10 0.61
CA ASP A 89 -18.87 -5.36 -0.31
C ASP A 89 -19.35 -4.01 0.26
N THR A 90 -19.11 -3.73 1.54
CA THR A 90 -19.58 -2.53 2.23
C THR A 90 -18.47 -1.64 2.77
N THR A 91 -17.27 -2.18 2.88
CA THR A 91 -16.11 -1.46 3.45
C THR A 91 -14.90 -1.71 2.57
N PRO A 92 -14.43 -0.73 1.81
CA PRO A 92 -13.31 -0.87 0.89
C PRO A 92 -12.04 -1.36 1.57
N PHE A 93 -11.65 -0.76 2.70
CA PHE A 93 -10.58 -1.25 3.55
C PHE A 93 -11.16 -1.81 4.84
N ASP A 94 -10.97 -3.11 5.04
CA ASP A 94 -11.43 -3.80 6.23
C ASP A 94 -10.23 -4.23 7.08
N SER A 95 -10.09 -3.61 8.25
CA SER A 95 -9.01 -3.93 9.20
C SER A 95 -9.15 -5.33 9.82
N ASP A 96 -10.33 -5.90 9.74
CA ASP A 96 -10.64 -7.23 10.31
C ASP A 96 -10.36 -8.36 9.32
N ARG A 97 -9.68 -8.07 8.24
CA ARG A 97 -9.35 -9.01 7.17
C ARG A 97 -7.84 -9.11 6.95
N ASP A 98 -7.48 -9.84 5.91
CA ASP A 98 -6.10 -10.12 5.57
C ASP A 98 -5.49 -9.01 4.71
N GLY A 99 -4.20 -8.80 4.85
CA GLY A 99 -3.49 -7.83 4.03
C GLY A 99 -2.00 -7.75 4.31
N ILE A 100 -1.26 -7.23 3.33
CA ILE A 100 0.16 -6.90 3.44
C ILE A 100 0.34 -5.51 2.81
N TYR A 101 0.72 -4.54 3.61
CA TYR A 101 0.78 -3.16 3.16
C TYR A 101 1.83 -2.34 3.92
N LEU A 102 2.29 -1.30 3.27
CA LEU A 102 3.06 -0.24 3.91
C LEU A 102 2.09 0.75 4.54
N GLU A 103 2.33 1.12 5.78
CA GLU A 103 1.52 2.09 6.53
C GLU A 103 2.40 3.20 7.09
N SER A 104 1.93 4.42 6.95
CA SER A 104 2.36 5.57 7.75
C SER A 104 1.22 5.90 8.72
N ASP A 105 1.43 5.69 10.01
CA ASP A 105 0.38 5.76 11.04
C ASP A 105 0.35 7.11 11.80
N GLY A 106 0.99 8.13 11.24
CA GLY A 106 1.11 9.44 11.88
C GLY A 106 2.31 9.58 12.80
N THR A 107 2.99 8.49 13.14
CA THR A 107 4.19 8.45 13.99
C THR A 107 5.30 7.64 13.34
N ASN A 108 4.97 6.50 12.77
CA ASN A 108 5.93 5.55 12.22
C ASN A 108 5.59 5.19 10.77
N LEU A 109 6.60 4.80 10.03
CA LEU A 109 6.48 4.03 8.81
C LEU A 109 6.65 2.54 9.15
N ALA A 110 5.74 1.70 8.72
CA ALA A 110 5.73 0.28 9.08
C ALA A 110 5.25 -0.59 7.91
N VAL A 111 5.78 -1.79 7.82
CA VAL A 111 5.15 -2.86 7.05
C VAL A 111 4.19 -3.59 7.97
N CYS A 112 2.95 -3.72 7.52
CA CYS A 112 1.87 -4.36 8.26
C CYS A 112 1.49 -5.68 7.58
N VAL A 113 1.31 -6.71 8.39
CA VAL A 113 0.74 -7.99 7.98
C VAL A 113 -0.50 -8.21 8.82
N ALA A 114 -1.65 -8.22 8.18
CA ALA A 114 -2.95 -8.47 8.80
C ALA A 114 -3.41 -9.90 8.52
N ASN A 115 -3.89 -10.56 9.55
CA ASN A 115 -4.46 -11.91 9.48
C ASN A 115 -5.67 -11.98 10.41
N LEU A 116 -6.86 -12.13 9.84
CA LEU A 116 -8.15 -12.22 10.56
C LEU A 116 -8.29 -11.15 11.66
N GLY A 117 -8.02 -9.89 11.31
CA GLY A 117 -8.13 -8.76 12.23
C GLY A 117 -6.94 -8.54 13.15
N THR A 118 -6.00 -9.46 13.20
CA THR A 118 -4.75 -9.27 13.96
C THR A 118 -3.70 -8.63 13.07
N VAL A 119 -3.29 -7.40 13.37
CA VAL A 119 -2.28 -6.68 12.62
C VAL A 119 -0.94 -6.72 13.32
N SER A 120 0.05 -7.32 12.67
CA SER A 120 1.46 -7.26 13.07
C SER A 120 2.11 -6.08 12.36
N LYS A 121 2.55 -5.07 13.11
CA LYS A 121 3.27 -3.89 12.60
C LYS A 121 4.76 -4.05 12.83
N ILE A 122 5.53 -4.01 11.75
CA ILE A 122 6.99 -4.02 11.78
C ILE A 122 7.46 -2.62 11.38
N THR A 123 7.77 -1.78 12.36
CA THR A 123 8.25 -0.41 12.13
C THR A 123 9.59 -0.42 11.42
N GLN A 124 9.93 0.66 10.72
CA GLN A 124 11.17 0.81 9.96
C GLN A 124 12.41 0.46 10.78
N THR A 125 12.45 0.85 12.04
CA THR A 125 13.56 0.55 12.97
C THR A 125 13.76 -0.95 13.24
N ASN A 126 12.73 -1.76 13.00
CA ASN A 126 12.71 -3.22 13.21
C ASN A 126 12.77 -4.03 11.90
N TRP A 127 12.94 -3.38 10.75
CA TRP A 127 13.12 -4.10 9.49
C TRP A 127 14.41 -4.93 9.54
N ASN A 128 14.32 -6.18 9.10
CA ASN A 128 15.32 -7.20 9.42
C ASN A 128 16.45 -7.32 8.41
N VAL A 129 16.30 -6.86 7.17
CA VAL A 129 17.33 -6.94 6.13
C VAL A 129 18.03 -5.59 6.00
N ASP A 130 17.28 -4.55 5.74
CA ASP A 130 17.78 -3.18 5.68
C ASP A 130 16.71 -2.24 6.24
N LYS A 131 17.10 -1.32 7.08
CA LYS A 131 16.18 -0.35 7.69
C LYS A 131 15.94 0.85 6.82
N PHE A 132 16.74 1.04 5.78
CA PHE A 132 16.69 2.23 4.93
C PHE A 132 16.78 3.55 5.72
N ASP A 133 17.59 3.56 6.77
CA ASP A 133 17.87 4.73 7.62
C ASP A 133 19.31 5.23 7.43
N GLY A 134 20.00 4.73 6.42
CA GLY A 134 21.40 5.01 6.12
C GLY A 134 22.39 4.14 6.89
N THR A 135 21.95 3.32 7.88
CA THR A 135 22.82 2.45 8.69
C THR A 135 22.84 1.00 8.20
N GLY A 136 21.93 0.63 7.30
CA GLY A 136 21.83 -0.71 6.74
C GLY A 136 22.88 -1.00 5.67
N ALA A 137 22.88 -2.24 5.16
CA ALA A 137 23.85 -2.71 4.19
C ALA A 137 23.84 -1.93 2.86
N SER A 138 22.69 -1.36 2.46
CA SER A 138 22.59 -0.54 1.26
C SER A 138 23.17 0.87 1.43
N GLY A 139 23.28 1.38 2.65
CA GLY A 139 23.61 2.77 2.94
C GLY A 139 22.55 3.78 2.51
N ILE A 140 21.37 3.31 2.08
CA ILE A 140 20.28 4.15 1.56
C ILE A 140 19.42 4.66 2.71
N THR A 141 19.05 5.94 2.64
CA THR A 141 18.01 6.53 3.49
C THR A 141 16.73 6.72 2.68
N LEU A 142 15.65 6.10 3.12
CA LEU A 142 14.34 6.21 2.46
C LEU A 142 13.72 7.59 2.68
N ASP A 143 13.50 8.33 1.61
CA ASP A 143 12.69 9.54 1.64
C ASP A 143 11.26 9.22 1.20
N ALA A 144 10.40 8.92 2.15
CA ALA A 144 9.00 8.57 1.89
C ALA A 144 8.14 9.74 1.37
N SER A 145 8.68 10.96 1.30
CA SER A 145 8.02 12.11 0.65
C SER A 145 8.13 12.08 -0.88
N LYS A 146 9.12 11.39 -1.39
CA LYS A 146 9.42 11.25 -2.82
C LYS A 146 8.67 10.08 -3.44
N SER A 147 8.74 9.99 -4.77
CA SER A 147 8.24 8.82 -5.49
C SER A 147 9.05 7.59 -5.13
N GLN A 148 8.37 6.54 -4.75
CA GLN A 148 8.93 5.26 -4.36
C GLN A 148 8.25 4.13 -5.12
N ILE A 149 8.97 3.04 -5.32
CA ILE A 149 8.43 1.79 -5.83
C ILE A 149 8.53 0.76 -4.73
N PHE A 150 7.40 0.39 -4.17
CA PHE A 150 7.29 -0.62 -3.12
C PHE A 150 6.84 -1.95 -3.71
N PHE A 151 7.42 -3.04 -3.27
CA PHE A 151 6.97 -4.36 -3.67
C PHE A 151 6.58 -5.22 -2.47
N VAL A 152 5.63 -6.10 -2.73
CA VAL A 152 5.22 -7.20 -1.86
C VAL A 152 5.34 -8.49 -2.67
N ASP A 153 6.23 -9.37 -2.24
CA ASP A 153 6.43 -10.70 -2.82
C ASP A 153 6.05 -11.74 -1.76
N TYR A 154 5.04 -12.54 -2.08
CA TYR A 154 4.58 -13.55 -1.17
C TYR A 154 4.37 -14.89 -1.88
N GLU A 155 4.79 -15.93 -1.19
CA GLU A 155 4.66 -17.30 -1.64
C GLU A 155 4.17 -18.20 -0.51
N TRP A 156 3.30 -19.12 -0.86
CA TRP A 156 2.80 -20.13 0.06
C TRP A 156 3.07 -21.53 -0.49
N LEU A 157 4.17 -22.12 -0.02
CA LEU A 157 4.58 -23.48 -0.36
C LEU A 157 4.55 -24.40 0.86
N GLY A 158 3.59 -24.17 1.78
CA GLY A 158 3.51 -24.86 3.08
C GLY A 158 4.32 -24.19 4.20
N THR A 159 5.34 -23.41 3.88
CA THR A 159 6.06 -22.50 4.77
C THR A 159 6.11 -21.15 4.08
N GLY A 160 5.06 -20.35 4.28
CA GLY A 160 4.93 -19.06 3.62
C GLY A 160 6.02 -18.07 4.01
N ARG A 161 6.54 -17.35 3.02
CA ARG A 161 7.43 -16.21 3.22
C ARG A 161 6.87 -14.97 2.53
N VAL A 162 6.89 -13.87 3.25
CA VAL A 162 6.58 -12.55 2.71
C VAL A 162 7.85 -11.72 2.67
N ARG A 163 8.12 -11.11 1.54
CA ARG A 163 9.19 -10.15 1.35
C ARG A 163 8.60 -8.82 0.93
N CYS A 164 8.99 -7.76 1.59
CA CYS A 164 8.63 -6.39 1.23
C CYS A 164 9.89 -5.56 1.09
N GLY A 165 9.86 -4.58 0.20
CA GLY A 165 10.99 -3.70 0.01
C GLY A 165 10.74 -2.62 -1.02
N PHE A 166 11.82 -1.91 -1.36
CA PHE A 166 11.81 -0.81 -2.31
C PHE A 166 12.82 -1.09 -3.43
N PHE A 167 12.53 -0.56 -4.62
CA PHE A 167 13.46 -0.56 -5.76
C PHE A 167 14.23 0.75 -5.83
#